data_353d2c00e45421a41a1bc0c82c35a48a
#
_entry.id   353d2c00e45421a41a1bc0c82c35a48a
#
_cell.length_a   1.000
_cell.length_b   1.000
_cell.length_c   1.000
_cell.angle_alpha   90.00
_cell.angle_beta   90.00
_cell.angle_gamma   90.00
#
_symmetry.space_group_name_H-M   'P 1'
#
loop_
_entity.id
_entity.type
_entity.pdbx_description
1 polymer ?
#
loop_
_entity_poly.entity_id
_entity_poly.type
_entity_poly.pdbx_seq_one_letter_code
_entity_poly.pdbx_strand_id
1 'polypeptide(L)'
;MVPVVLDGGPIGGNLPGHKKTDISVNGRNQMWIMTNDSYLSIVSKDCGPAELLVRARRAGDIEKVFPEAKVTRNTNSDYLYRAVLPRDVVKQALAAMIDHIDYPNFKDSVEDRSLHAAYVGVWCAMAGLQHPPPDIERATHARSALTSKNTL
;
A
#
# COMPACT_ATOMS: atom_id res chain seq x y z
N MET A 1 38.08 24.32 46.72
CA MET A 1 37.13 23.37 46.13
C MET A 1 35.82 24.12 45.87
N VAL A 2 35.66 24.63 44.64
CA VAL A 2 34.56 25.51 44.25
C VAL A 2 33.69 24.71 43.26
N PRO A 3 32.37 24.57 43.46
CA PRO A 3 31.49 23.87 42.51
C PRO A 3 31.23 24.74 41.27
N VAL A 4 31.48 24.18 40.09
CA VAL A 4 31.08 24.76 38.81
C VAL A 4 29.59 24.50 38.58
N VAL A 5 28.81 25.55 38.55
CA VAL A 5 27.38 25.55 38.14
C VAL A 5 27.34 25.60 36.59
N LEU A 6 26.92 24.54 35.95
CA LEU A 6 26.60 24.52 34.52
C LEU A 6 25.17 25.05 34.32
N ASP A 7 25.08 26.25 33.83
CA ASP A 7 23.85 26.90 33.40
C ASP A 7 23.39 26.28 32.06
N GLY A 8 22.37 25.41 32.13
CA GLY A 8 21.76 24.76 30.98
C GLY A 8 20.58 25.57 30.44
N GLY A 9 20.83 26.58 29.59
CA GLY A 9 19.76 27.28 28.88
C GLY A 9 19.05 26.37 27.87
N PRO A 10 17.73 26.50 27.65
CA PRO A 10 16.99 25.71 26.69
C PRO A 10 17.30 26.17 25.26
N ILE A 11 17.96 25.33 24.49
CA ILE A 11 18.10 25.50 23.03
C ILE A 11 16.75 25.14 22.39
N GLY A 12 15.81 26.07 22.39
CA GLY A 12 14.60 26.04 21.60
C GLY A 12 14.90 26.27 20.12
N GLY A 13 15.42 25.26 19.44
CA GLY A 13 15.51 25.25 17.98
C GLY A 13 14.12 25.01 17.41
N ASN A 14 13.47 26.07 16.95
CA ASN A 14 12.21 26.03 16.21
C ASN A 14 12.50 25.39 14.83
N LEU A 15 12.26 24.08 14.68
CA LEU A 15 12.33 23.43 13.37
C LEU A 15 11.24 24.03 12.47
N PRO A 16 11.56 24.42 11.22
CA PRO A 16 10.58 24.97 10.30
C PRO A 16 9.45 23.94 10.11
N GLY A 17 8.22 24.39 10.40
CA GLY A 17 7.04 23.56 10.36
C GLY A 17 6.91 22.84 9.02
N HIS A 18 6.92 21.52 9.03
CA HIS A 18 6.47 20.73 7.92
C HIS A 18 5.02 21.13 7.65
N LYS A 19 4.76 21.80 6.54
CA LYS A 19 3.41 22.00 6.03
C LYS A 19 2.82 20.59 5.85
N LYS A 20 1.81 20.24 6.66
CA LYS A 20 0.97 19.09 6.37
C LYS A 20 0.37 19.33 4.99
N THR A 21 0.87 18.62 4.00
CA THR A 21 0.24 18.56 2.69
C THR A 21 -1.03 17.76 2.88
N ASP A 22 -2.18 18.40 2.89
CA ASP A 22 -3.47 17.72 2.86
C ASP A 22 -3.58 17.02 1.50
N ILE A 23 -3.23 15.75 1.49
CA ILE A 23 -3.47 14.87 0.35
C ILE A 23 -4.95 14.51 0.41
N SER A 24 -5.78 15.26 -0.33
CA SER A 24 -7.19 14.93 -0.51
C SER A 24 -7.29 13.72 -1.44
N VAL A 25 -7.56 12.55 -0.88
CA VAL A 25 -7.81 11.32 -1.64
C VAL A 25 -9.32 11.15 -1.74
N ASN A 26 -9.93 11.66 -2.80
CA ASN A 26 -11.35 11.46 -3.10
C ASN A 26 -11.54 10.07 -3.72
N GLY A 27 -12.15 9.15 -2.98
CA GLY A 27 -12.57 7.85 -3.53
C GLY A 27 -12.50 6.70 -2.54
N ARG A 28 -13.18 5.60 -2.87
CA ARG A 28 -13.08 4.32 -2.15
C ARG A 28 -11.78 3.63 -2.58
N ASN A 29 -10.69 3.92 -1.90
CA ASN A 29 -9.41 3.32 -2.24
C ASN A 29 -9.35 1.88 -1.71
N GLN A 30 -9.23 0.95 -2.62
CA GLN A 30 -8.77 -0.41 -2.36
C GLN A 30 -7.32 -0.48 -2.84
N MET A 31 -6.49 -1.24 -2.13
CA MET A 31 -5.06 -1.25 -2.43
C MET A 31 -4.54 -2.69 -2.42
N TRP A 32 -3.71 -3.00 -3.39
CA TRP A 32 -2.84 -4.16 -3.38
C TRP A 32 -1.41 -3.72 -3.05
N ILE A 33 -0.79 -4.44 -2.16
CA ILE A 33 0.59 -4.18 -1.74
C ILE A 33 1.40 -5.42 -2.03
N MET A 34 2.42 -5.25 -2.84
CA MET A 34 3.40 -6.27 -3.18
C MET A 34 4.70 -5.92 -2.48
N THR A 35 5.12 -6.76 -1.54
CA THR A 35 6.43 -6.66 -0.91
C THR A 35 7.33 -7.79 -1.40
N ASN A 36 8.61 -7.75 -1.07
CA ASN A 36 9.54 -8.81 -1.46
C ASN A 36 9.19 -10.18 -0.86
N ASP A 37 8.35 -10.24 0.17
CA ASP A 37 8.04 -11.48 0.90
C ASP A 37 6.54 -11.73 1.14
N SER A 38 5.65 -10.76 0.85
CA SER A 38 4.21 -10.88 1.09
C SER A 38 3.35 -10.14 0.05
N TYR A 39 2.11 -10.61 -0.10
CA TYR A 39 1.10 -9.98 -0.95
C TYR A 39 -0.17 -9.71 -0.17
N LEU A 40 -0.53 -8.44 -0.03
CA LEU A 40 -1.69 -8.00 0.75
C LEU A 40 -2.72 -7.28 -0.11
N SER A 41 -3.99 -7.45 0.25
CA SER A 41 -5.11 -6.64 -0.23
C SER A 41 -5.73 -5.92 0.95
N ILE A 42 -5.78 -4.58 0.90
CA ILE A 42 -6.33 -3.76 1.97
C ILE A 42 -7.58 -3.06 1.47
N VAL A 43 -8.67 -3.21 2.21
CA VAL A 43 -10.00 -2.68 1.83
C VAL A 43 -10.74 -2.14 3.05
N SER A 44 -11.71 -1.25 2.80
CA SER A 44 -12.67 -0.79 3.80
C SER A 44 -14.00 -1.54 3.60
N LYS A 45 -14.03 -2.82 3.99
CA LYS A 45 -15.20 -3.71 3.86
C LYS A 45 -15.30 -4.59 5.10
N ASP A 46 -16.50 -4.81 5.61
CA ASP A 46 -16.78 -5.69 6.76
C ASP A 46 -15.96 -5.30 8.03
N CYS A 47 -15.74 -3.99 8.23
CA CYS A 47 -15.02 -3.42 9.36
C CYS A 47 -15.55 -2.02 9.70
N GLY A 48 -15.19 -1.50 10.88
CA GLY A 48 -15.57 -0.17 11.31
C GLY A 48 -14.90 0.98 10.52
N PRO A 49 -15.38 2.23 10.66
CA PRO A 49 -14.83 3.37 9.91
C PRO A 49 -13.38 3.69 10.27
N ALA A 50 -12.95 3.37 11.50
CA ALA A 50 -11.56 3.54 11.96
C ALA A 50 -10.68 2.31 11.70
N GLU A 51 -11.17 1.32 10.95
CA GLU A 51 -10.52 0.04 10.71
C GLU A 51 -10.32 -0.20 9.22
N LEU A 52 -9.51 -1.20 8.91
CA LEU A 52 -9.30 -1.77 7.58
C LEU A 52 -9.28 -3.29 7.67
N LEU A 53 -9.84 -3.94 6.64
CA LEU A 53 -9.71 -5.36 6.45
C LEU A 53 -8.45 -5.62 5.60
N VAL A 54 -7.45 -6.24 6.20
CA VAL A 54 -6.24 -6.73 5.56
C VAL A 54 -6.44 -8.19 5.18
N ARG A 55 -6.13 -8.55 3.94
CA ARG A 55 -6.39 -9.88 3.38
C ARG A 55 -5.14 -10.41 2.68
N ALA A 56 -4.93 -11.71 2.77
CA ALA A 56 -3.87 -12.42 2.05
C ALA A 56 -4.36 -13.76 1.46
N ARG A 57 -3.66 -14.23 0.43
CA ARG A 57 -3.91 -15.55 -0.16
C ARG A 57 -3.09 -16.65 0.50
N ARG A 58 -1.90 -16.32 1.01
CA ARG A 58 -0.94 -17.21 1.62
C ARG A 58 -0.98 -17.06 3.14
N ALA A 59 -0.76 -18.17 3.86
CA ALA A 59 -0.53 -18.15 5.30
C ALA A 59 0.76 -17.37 5.61
N GLY A 60 0.74 -16.59 6.67
CA GLY A 60 1.90 -15.84 7.14
C GLY A 60 2.13 -14.47 6.46
N ASP A 61 1.51 -14.20 5.31
CA ASP A 61 1.73 -12.92 4.60
C ASP A 61 1.24 -11.70 5.41
N ILE A 62 0.16 -11.85 6.21
CA ILE A 62 -0.33 -10.77 7.06
C ILE A 62 0.60 -10.60 8.25
N GLU A 63 1.00 -11.68 8.90
CA GLU A 63 1.81 -11.71 10.11
C GLU A 63 3.22 -11.14 9.90
N LYS A 64 3.76 -11.25 8.68
CA LYS A 64 5.05 -10.64 8.32
C LYS A 64 5.03 -9.12 8.45
N VAL A 65 3.91 -8.50 8.08
CA VAL A 65 3.75 -7.04 8.13
C VAL A 65 3.10 -6.58 9.43
N PHE A 66 2.23 -7.41 10.01
CA PHE A 66 1.47 -7.14 11.23
C PHE A 66 1.61 -8.31 12.21
N PRO A 67 2.74 -8.43 12.94
CA PRO A 67 3.01 -9.59 13.80
C PRO A 67 1.95 -9.83 14.88
N GLU A 68 1.31 -8.77 15.39
CA GLU A 68 0.28 -8.84 16.42
C GLU A 68 -1.14 -9.04 15.87
N ALA A 69 -1.29 -9.23 14.54
CA ALA A 69 -2.60 -9.35 13.93
C ALA A 69 -3.29 -10.67 14.30
N LYS A 70 -4.55 -10.59 14.69
CA LYS A 70 -5.41 -11.77 14.87
C LYS A 70 -5.92 -12.22 13.50
N VAL A 71 -5.17 -13.11 12.85
CA VAL A 71 -5.51 -13.62 11.52
C VAL A 71 -6.54 -14.74 11.63
N THR A 72 -7.59 -14.63 10.82
CA THR A 72 -8.63 -15.65 10.66
C THR A 72 -8.58 -16.27 9.27
N ARG A 73 -8.93 -17.56 9.16
CA ARG A 73 -9.01 -18.26 7.88
C ARG A 73 -10.48 -18.40 7.45
N ASN A 74 -10.79 -17.98 6.22
CA ASN A 74 -12.10 -18.15 5.61
C ASN A 74 -11.99 -18.91 4.27
N THR A 75 -12.40 -20.16 4.25
CA THR A 75 -12.30 -21.04 3.07
C THR A 75 -13.30 -20.73 1.97
N ASN A 76 -14.34 -19.94 2.26
CA ASN A 76 -15.37 -19.54 1.30
C ASN A 76 -15.06 -18.20 0.61
N SER A 77 -13.79 -17.78 0.62
CA SER A 77 -13.35 -16.48 0.13
C SER A 77 -12.13 -16.60 -0.77
N ASP A 78 -12.04 -15.71 -1.74
CA ASP A 78 -10.89 -15.56 -2.65
C ASP A 78 -9.57 -15.23 -1.93
N TYR A 79 -9.65 -14.57 -0.75
CA TYR A 79 -8.55 -14.35 0.17
C TYR A 79 -8.78 -15.19 1.43
N LEU A 80 -7.99 -16.24 1.59
CA LEU A 80 -8.17 -17.21 2.67
C LEU A 80 -7.86 -16.63 4.06
N TYR A 81 -6.92 -15.69 4.16
CA TYR A 81 -6.43 -15.14 5.42
C TYR A 81 -6.86 -13.68 5.55
N ARG A 82 -7.31 -13.31 6.75
CA ARG A 82 -7.92 -12.00 7.02
C ARG A 82 -7.64 -11.53 8.42
N ALA A 83 -7.44 -10.21 8.56
CA ALA A 83 -7.39 -9.52 9.86
C ALA A 83 -8.05 -8.17 9.74
N VAL A 84 -8.83 -7.77 10.74
CA VAL A 84 -9.34 -6.40 10.89
C VAL A 84 -8.38 -5.65 11.78
N LEU A 85 -7.84 -4.55 11.30
CA LEU A 85 -6.81 -3.77 11.98
C LEU A 85 -7.19 -2.29 12.02
N PRO A 86 -6.83 -1.57 13.11
CA PRO A 86 -6.97 -0.13 13.17
C PRO A 86 -6.23 0.57 12.01
N ARG A 87 -6.84 1.59 11.42
CA ARG A 87 -6.22 2.35 10.31
C ARG A 87 -4.86 2.91 10.65
N ASP A 88 -4.66 3.34 11.90
CA ASP A 88 -3.40 3.93 12.31
C ASP A 88 -2.28 2.89 12.42
N VAL A 89 -2.59 1.66 12.82
CA VAL A 89 -1.65 0.52 12.78
C VAL A 89 -1.22 0.23 11.34
N VAL A 90 -2.19 0.20 10.42
CA VAL A 90 -1.90 -0.02 8.99
C VAL A 90 -1.04 1.11 8.42
N LYS A 91 -1.36 2.37 8.70
CA LYS A 91 -0.56 3.53 8.27
C LYS A 91 0.88 3.47 8.77
N GLN A 92 1.07 3.16 10.05
CA GLN A 92 2.41 3.07 10.64
C GLN A 92 3.25 1.95 10.02
N ALA A 93 2.65 0.78 9.81
CA ALA A 93 3.35 -0.34 9.17
C ALA A 93 3.76 0.00 7.73
N LEU A 94 2.86 0.62 6.94
CA LEU A 94 3.18 1.02 5.57
C LEU A 94 4.26 2.11 5.51
N ALA A 95 4.24 3.08 6.42
CA ALA A 95 5.29 4.08 6.52
C ALA A 95 6.65 3.43 6.83
N ALA A 96 6.70 2.54 7.83
CA ALA A 96 7.91 1.80 8.17
C ALA A 96 8.43 0.95 7.00
N MET A 97 7.54 0.32 6.22
CA MET A 97 7.96 -0.44 5.04
C MET A 97 8.64 0.44 3.99
N ILE A 98 8.18 1.68 3.79
CA ILE A 98 8.82 2.62 2.86
C ILE A 98 10.22 2.99 3.34
N ASP A 99 10.38 3.24 4.64
CA ASP A 99 11.69 3.58 5.24
C ASP A 99 12.72 2.45 5.13
N HIS A 100 12.28 1.20 4.94
CA HIS A 100 13.13 0.01 4.82
C HIS A 100 13.36 -0.44 3.37
N ILE A 101 12.97 0.35 2.37
CA ILE A 101 13.29 0.04 0.97
C ILE A 101 14.78 0.27 0.74
N ASP A 102 15.53 -0.81 0.57
CA ASP A 102 17.00 -0.82 0.39
C ASP A 102 17.47 -1.51 -0.91
N TYR A 103 16.54 -1.98 -1.74
CA TYR A 103 16.83 -2.73 -2.96
C TYR A 103 16.69 -1.84 -4.22
N PRO A 104 17.61 -1.96 -5.20
CA PRO A 104 17.56 -1.18 -6.44
C PRO A 104 16.54 -1.71 -7.45
N ASN A 105 16.13 -2.98 -7.31
CA ASN A 105 15.17 -3.65 -8.19
C ASN A 105 14.25 -4.56 -7.39
N PHE A 106 12.96 -4.26 -7.41
CA PHE A 106 11.95 -5.01 -6.65
C PHE A 106 11.91 -6.51 -7.03
N LYS A 107 11.99 -6.87 -8.31
CA LYS A 107 11.88 -8.28 -8.73
C LYS A 107 13.04 -9.12 -8.18
N ASP A 108 14.23 -8.58 -8.14
CA ASP A 108 15.43 -9.28 -7.68
C ASP A 108 15.45 -9.45 -6.15
N SER A 109 14.65 -8.66 -5.42
CA SER A 109 14.50 -8.77 -3.95
C SER A 109 13.54 -9.88 -3.50
N VAL A 110 12.80 -10.52 -4.43
CA VAL A 110 11.81 -11.55 -4.10
C VAL A 110 12.46 -12.94 -4.14
N GLU A 111 12.79 -13.49 -2.98
CA GLU A 111 13.48 -14.78 -2.85
C GLU A 111 12.56 -15.99 -3.04
N ASP A 112 11.29 -15.89 -2.60
CA ASP A 112 10.30 -16.97 -2.77
C ASP A 112 9.95 -17.17 -4.25
N ARG A 113 10.33 -18.32 -4.81
CA ARG A 113 10.16 -18.62 -6.24
C ARG A 113 8.70 -18.56 -6.70
N SER A 114 7.76 -19.00 -5.88
CA SER A 114 6.34 -19.01 -6.23
C SER A 114 5.77 -17.59 -6.24
N LEU A 115 6.16 -16.77 -5.27
CA LEU A 115 5.79 -15.36 -5.18
C LEU A 115 6.42 -14.57 -6.34
N HIS A 116 7.71 -14.80 -6.60
CA HIS A 116 8.42 -14.19 -7.73
C HIS A 116 7.72 -14.48 -9.07
N ALA A 117 7.38 -15.76 -9.33
CA ALA A 117 6.66 -16.14 -10.56
C ALA A 117 5.29 -15.44 -10.68
N ALA A 118 4.53 -15.34 -9.58
CA ALA A 118 3.26 -14.60 -9.54
C ALA A 118 3.46 -13.12 -9.85
N TYR A 119 4.49 -12.48 -9.29
CA TYR A 119 4.79 -11.07 -9.51
C TYR A 119 5.26 -10.77 -10.94
N VAL A 120 6.04 -11.67 -11.53
CA VAL A 120 6.39 -11.58 -12.97
C VAL A 120 5.11 -11.62 -13.82
N GLY A 121 4.15 -12.48 -13.50
CA GLY A 121 2.85 -12.51 -14.18
C GLY A 121 2.10 -11.18 -14.08
N VAL A 122 2.04 -10.57 -12.89
CA VAL A 122 1.44 -9.24 -12.69
C VAL A 122 2.21 -8.18 -13.48
N TRP A 123 3.54 -8.19 -13.44
CA TRP A 123 4.38 -7.25 -14.18
C TRP A 123 4.14 -7.34 -15.69
N CYS A 124 4.06 -8.55 -16.25
CA CYS A 124 3.75 -8.76 -17.66
C CYS A 124 2.34 -8.23 -18.03
N ALA A 125 1.34 -8.47 -17.17
CA ALA A 125 -0.01 -7.96 -17.38
C ALA A 125 -0.04 -6.41 -17.37
N MET A 126 0.67 -5.77 -16.44
CA MET A 126 0.77 -4.31 -16.36
C MET A 126 1.58 -3.71 -17.50
N ALA A 127 2.62 -4.39 -18.00
CA ALA A 127 3.39 -3.96 -19.18
C ALA A 127 2.50 -3.83 -20.42
N GLY A 128 1.45 -4.65 -20.54
CA GLY A 128 0.47 -4.55 -21.62
C GLY A 128 -0.29 -3.22 -21.65
N LEU A 129 -0.34 -2.48 -20.53
CA LEU A 129 -0.98 -1.15 -20.49
C LEU A 129 -0.14 -0.07 -21.16
N GLN A 130 1.18 -0.27 -21.31
CA GLN A 130 2.06 0.67 -22.02
C GLN A 130 1.88 0.57 -23.54
N HIS A 131 1.47 -0.60 -24.03
CA HIS A 131 1.25 -0.88 -25.44
C HIS A 131 -0.11 -1.59 -25.62
N PRO A 132 -1.23 -0.87 -25.40
CA PRO A 132 -2.54 -1.48 -25.54
C PRO A 132 -2.76 -1.92 -27.00
N PRO A 133 -3.48 -3.03 -27.25
CA PRO A 133 -3.84 -3.43 -28.60
C PRO A 133 -4.58 -2.30 -29.32
N PRO A 134 -4.40 -2.12 -30.65
CA PRO A 134 -4.96 -1.00 -31.41
C PRO A 134 -6.49 -0.88 -31.31
N ASP A 135 -7.19 -1.97 -31.00
CA ASP A 135 -8.65 -1.99 -30.83
C ASP A 135 -9.15 -1.33 -29.54
N ILE A 136 -8.31 -1.31 -28.48
CA ILE A 136 -8.66 -0.62 -27.22
C ILE A 136 -8.50 0.89 -27.38
N GLU A 137 -7.50 1.35 -28.12
CA GLU A 137 -7.33 2.78 -28.43
C GLU A 137 -8.53 3.32 -29.25
N ARG A 138 -9.01 2.58 -30.22
CA ARG A 138 -10.20 2.95 -31.00
C ARG A 138 -11.47 3.03 -30.16
N ALA A 139 -11.65 2.11 -29.20
CA ALA A 139 -12.82 2.11 -28.31
C ALA A 139 -12.81 3.27 -27.32
N THR A 140 -11.66 3.69 -26.82
CA THR A 140 -11.51 4.85 -25.93
C THR A 140 -11.75 6.16 -26.66
N HIS A 141 -11.22 6.32 -27.88
CA HIS A 141 -11.48 7.49 -28.70
C HIS A 141 -12.93 7.59 -29.16
N ALA A 142 -13.60 6.47 -29.50
CA ALA A 142 -15.01 6.45 -29.86
C ALA A 142 -15.92 6.86 -28.67
N ARG A 143 -15.62 6.42 -27.45
CA ARG A 143 -16.35 6.85 -26.25
C ARG A 143 -16.17 8.34 -25.95
N SER A 144 -14.96 8.86 -26.07
CA SER A 144 -14.69 10.30 -25.85
C SER A 144 -15.40 11.18 -26.86
N ALA A 145 -15.48 10.76 -28.13
CA ALA A 145 -16.18 11.49 -29.18
C ALA A 145 -17.70 11.50 -29.03
N LEU A 146 -18.29 10.46 -28.43
CA LEU A 146 -19.73 10.39 -28.14
C LEU A 146 -20.13 11.27 -26.94
N THR A 147 -19.27 11.42 -25.94
CA THR A 147 -19.54 12.26 -24.77
C THR A 147 -19.50 13.75 -25.11
N SER A 148 -18.66 14.15 -26.07
CA SER A 148 -18.54 15.55 -26.49
C SER A 148 -19.67 16.03 -27.40
N LYS A 149 -20.50 15.16 -27.98
CA LYS A 149 -21.65 15.50 -28.82
C LYS A 149 -22.95 15.67 -28.04
N ASN A 150 -23.03 15.29 -26.77
CA ASN A 150 -24.22 15.41 -25.93
C ASN A 150 -24.24 16.65 -25.03
N THR A 151 -23.37 17.64 -25.26
CA THR A 151 -23.29 18.89 -24.50
C THR A 151 -23.52 20.07 -25.47
N LEU A 152 -24.70 20.14 -26.05
CA LEU A 152 -25.29 21.31 -26.74
C LEU A 152 -26.75 21.42 -26.38
#